data_d43b4569ed6383ed140263622c9d087a
#
_entry.id   d43b4569ed6383ed140263622c9d087a
#
_cell.length_a   1.000
_cell.length_b   1.000
_cell.length_c   1.000
_cell.angle_alpha   90.00
_cell.angle_beta   90.00
_cell.angle_gamma   90.00
#
_symmetry.space_group_name_H-M   'P 1'
#
loop_
_entity.id
_entity.type
_entity.pdbx_description
1 polymer ?
#
loop_
_entity_poly.entity_id
_entity_poly.type
_entity_poly.pdbx_seq_one_letter_code
_entity_poly.pdbx_strand_id
1 'polypeptide(L)'
;VGMLVSLVIVTSSYANDCPTLERVDHVLTCMRLAGGQTVDNLYACSCEIDVIAQTVKFEDFTEARTYEIYKRMPGEKGGLFRESEQGKRIIEQLEAARVDAKKRCFIGVKRKQVDKAATPSS
;
A
#
# COMPACT_ATOMS: atom_id res chain seq x y z
N VAL A 1 38.13 2.83 38.25
CA VAL A 1 37.50 3.87 37.41
C VAL A 1 36.96 3.19 36.18
N GLY A 2 35.72 2.71 36.26
CA GLY A 2 35.05 2.04 35.16
C GLY A 2 34.35 3.06 34.29
N MET A 3 34.82 3.19 33.08
CA MET A 3 34.21 4.02 32.05
C MET A 3 33.05 3.20 31.44
N LEU A 4 31.82 3.48 31.89
CA LEU A 4 30.60 2.92 31.29
C LEU A 4 30.39 3.55 29.92
N VAL A 5 30.77 2.83 28.88
CA VAL A 5 30.42 3.19 27.51
C VAL A 5 28.93 2.85 27.33
N SER A 6 28.10 3.90 27.42
CA SER A 6 26.67 3.80 27.06
C SER A 6 26.57 3.54 25.57
N LEU A 7 26.25 2.28 25.21
CA LEU A 7 25.95 1.89 23.84
C LEU A 7 24.56 2.47 23.51
N VAL A 8 24.55 3.62 22.86
CA VAL A 8 23.33 4.18 22.29
C VAL A 8 22.96 3.31 21.09
N ILE A 9 22.03 2.38 21.30
CA ILE A 9 21.40 1.65 20.20
C ILE A 9 20.52 2.66 19.47
N VAL A 10 21.04 3.21 18.37
CA VAL A 10 20.22 3.95 17.41
C VAL A 10 19.36 2.90 16.74
N THR A 11 18.16 2.66 17.27
CA THR A 11 17.12 1.97 16.53
C THR A 11 16.82 2.85 15.33
N SER A 12 17.26 2.43 14.15
CA SER A 12 16.78 3.01 12.89
C SER A 12 15.28 2.80 12.87
N SER A 13 14.57 3.81 13.33
CA SER A 13 13.16 3.95 13.08
C SER A 13 13.02 4.00 11.56
N TYR A 14 12.61 2.91 10.95
CA TYR A 14 12.07 2.96 9.58
C TYR A 14 10.74 3.70 9.70
N ALA A 15 10.83 4.97 10.06
CA ALA A 15 9.70 5.84 10.07
C ALA A 15 9.31 6.03 8.62
N ASN A 16 8.24 5.37 8.24
CA ASN A 16 7.23 5.83 7.38
C ASN A 16 7.68 7.06 6.57
N ASP A 17 8.51 6.82 5.56
CA ASP A 17 9.10 7.84 4.70
C ASP A 17 8.13 8.32 3.61
N CYS A 18 6.90 7.79 3.61
CA CYS A 18 5.87 8.14 2.64
C CYS A 18 5.34 9.56 2.92
N PRO A 19 5.50 10.51 1.98
CA PRO A 19 5.01 11.87 2.15
C PRO A 19 3.49 11.94 2.34
N THR A 20 3.03 12.94 3.08
CA THR A 20 1.60 13.15 3.34
C THR A 20 0.79 13.28 2.05
N LEU A 21 1.31 13.99 1.06
CA LEU A 21 0.63 14.16 -0.22
C LEU A 21 0.36 12.80 -0.90
N GLU A 22 1.34 11.92 -0.92
CA GLU A 22 1.22 10.59 -1.52
C GLU A 22 0.22 9.71 -0.76
N ARG A 23 0.18 9.84 0.57
CA ARG A 23 -0.80 9.14 1.39
C ARG A 23 -2.22 9.61 1.11
N VAL A 24 -2.41 10.93 1.02
CA VAL A 24 -3.73 11.52 0.72
C VAL A 24 -4.18 11.10 -0.68
N ASP A 25 -3.32 11.16 -1.67
CA ASP A 25 -3.62 10.72 -3.04
C ASP A 25 -4.02 9.24 -3.08
N HIS A 26 -3.26 8.40 -2.37
CA HIS A 26 -3.59 6.98 -2.25
C HIS A 26 -4.96 6.75 -1.62
N VAL A 27 -5.26 7.44 -0.52
CA VAL A 27 -6.54 7.32 0.19
C VAL A 27 -7.69 7.74 -0.71
N LEU A 28 -7.58 8.87 -1.40
CA LEU A 28 -8.62 9.35 -2.31
C LEU A 28 -8.85 8.38 -3.48
N THR A 29 -7.80 7.85 -4.06
CA THR A 29 -7.88 6.87 -5.14
C THR A 29 -8.48 5.55 -4.64
N CYS A 30 -8.05 5.06 -3.50
CA CYS A 30 -8.58 3.87 -2.86
C CYS A 30 -10.08 4.00 -2.57
N MET A 31 -10.52 5.13 -2.00
CA MET A 31 -11.94 5.39 -1.70
C MET A 31 -12.79 5.39 -2.96
N ARG A 32 -12.29 6.02 -4.03
CA ARG A 32 -12.98 6.02 -5.33
C ARG A 32 -13.18 4.61 -5.86
N LEU A 33 -12.14 3.76 -5.80
CA LEU A 33 -12.20 2.37 -6.22
C LEU A 33 -13.05 1.51 -5.27
N ALA A 34 -13.14 1.90 -4.02
CA ALA A 34 -13.94 1.22 -3.00
C ALA A 34 -15.44 1.56 -3.04
N GLY A 35 -15.85 2.45 -3.92
CA GLY A 35 -17.25 2.82 -4.12
C GLY A 35 -17.66 4.18 -3.60
N GLY A 36 -16.73 4.99 -3.12
CA GLY A 36 -17.00 6.39 -2.76
C GLY A 36 -16.39 6.84 -1.43
N GLN A 37 -16.63 8.11 -1.14
CA GLN A 37 -16.10 8.78 0.05
C GLN A 37 -17.02 8.56 1.26
N THR A 38 -16.94 7.39 1.83
CA THR A 38 -17.61 7.04 3.08
C THR A 38 -16.63 7.03 4.24
N VAL A 39 -17.11 7.14 5.46
CA VAL A 39 -16.27 7.05 6.66
C VAL A 39 -15.59 5.69 6.74
N ASP A 40 -16.29 4.61 6.43
CA ASP A 40 -15.73 3.27 6.43
C ASP A 40 -14.60 3.12 5.41
N ASN A 41 -14.80 3.63 4.21
CA ASN A 41 -13.75 3.62 3.18
C ASN A 41 -12.57 4.50 3.57
N LEU A 42 -12.80 5.63 4.21
CA LEU A 42 -11.74 6.51 4.71
C LEU A 42 -10.84 5.77 5.70
N TYR A 43 -11.44 5.12 6.70
CA TYR A 43 -10.67 4.34 7.68
C TYR A 43 -9.93 3.16 7.05
N ALA A 44 -10.61 2.40 6.20
CA ALA A 44 -10.02 1.25 5.54
C ALA A 44 -8.86 1.65 4.62
N CYS A 45 -9.03 2.68 3.81
CA CYS A 45 -8.00 3.15 2.88
C CYS A 45 -6.81 3.82 3.59
N SER A 46 -7.07 4.52 4.69
CA SER A 46 -6.00 5.07 5.53
C SER A 46 -5.19 3.96 6.20
N CYS A 47 -5.86 2.94 6.72
CA CYS A 47 -5.20 1.75 7.26
C CYS A 47 -4.34 1.05 6.18
N GLU A 48 -4.85 0.92 4.97
CA GLU A 48 -4.12 0.27 3.86
C GLU A 48 -2.80 0.95 3.58
N ILE A 49 -2.80 2.26 3.40
CA ILE A 49 -1.55 2.99 3.11
C ILE A 49 -0.59 2.96 4.30
N ASP A 50 -1.09 2.98 5.53
CA ASP A 50 -0.24 2.88 6.71
C ASP A 50 0.47 1.52 6.78
N VAL A 51 -0.23 0.43 6.49
CA VAL A 51 0.35 -0.92 6.44
C VAL A 51 1.38 -1.03 5.31
N ILE A 52 1.04 -0.54 4.11
CA ILE A 52 1.97 -0.54 2.97
C ILE A 52 3.24 0.25 3.32
N ALA A 53 3.10 1.43 3.89
CA ALA A 53 4.23 2.29 4.24
C ALA A 53 5.12 1.72 5.35
N GLN A 54 4.63 0.80 6.17
CA GLN A 54 5.44 0.08 7.16
C GLN A 54 6.32 -1.00 6.54
N THR A 55 5.90 -1.58 5.43
CA THR A 55 6.53 -2.75 4.81
C THR A 55 7.28 -2.45 3.54
N VAL A 56 6.90 -1.40 2.82
CA VAL A 56 7.51 -0.98 1.55
C VAL A 56 8.06 0.43 1.70
N LYS A 57 9.32 0.61 1.33
CA LYS A 57 9.93 1.95 1.29
C LYS A 57 9.23 2.80 0.25
N PHE A 58 9.15 4.10 0.47
CA PHE A 58 8.51 5.02 -0.46
C PHE A 58 9.14 4.98 -1.86
N GLU A 59 10.46 4.87 -1.94
CA GLU A 59 11.19 4.72 -3.19
C GLU A 59 10.72 3.48 -3.97
N ASP A 60 10.68 2.33 -3.31
CA ASP A 60 10.23 1.07 -3.91
C ASP A 60 8.75 1.13 -4.33
N PHE A 61 7.92 1.78 -3.52
CA PHE A 61 6.51 2.02 -3.84
C PHE A 61 6.34 2.86 -5.11
N THR A 62 7.10 3.95 -5.23
CA THR A 62 7.08 4.83 -6.40
C THR A 62 7.58 4.11 -7.65
N GLU A 63 8.65 3.35 -7.51
CA GLU A 63 9.23 2.55 -8.60
C GLU A 63 8.24 1.47 -9.06
N ALA A 64 7.63 0.74 -8.13
CA ALA A 64 6.62 -0.26 -8.44
C ALA A 64 5.43 0.34 -9.20
N ARG A 65 4.92 1.48 -8.77
CA ARG A 65 3.84 2.18 -9.48
C ARG A 65 4.25 2.59 -10.89
N THR A 66 5.49 3.05 -11.05
CA THR A 66 6.04 3.39 -12.37
C THR A 66 6.07 2.17 -13.28
N TYR A 67 6.56 1.04 -12.80
CA TYR A 67 6.56 -0.22 -13.55
C TYR A 67 5.15 -0.67 -13.92
N GLU A 68 4.19 -0.55 -13.02
CA GLU A 68 2.78 -0.90 -13.29
C GLU A 68 2.18 -0.06 -14.43
N ILE A 69 2.52 1.23 -14.48
CA ILE A 69 2.07 2.13 -15.54
C ILE A 69 2.72 1.75 -16.87
N TYR A 70 4.04 1.64 -16.90
CA TYR A 70 4.78 1.38 -18.14
C TYR A 70 4.53 0.00 -18.72
N LYS A 71 4.35 -1.00 -17.89
CA LYS A 71 4.05 -2.35 -18.39
C LYS A 71 2.71 -2.44 -19.13
N ARG A 72 1.80 -1.50 -18.89
CA ARG A 72 0.50 -1.41 -19.59
C ARG A 72 0.59 -0.62 -20.90
N MET A 73 1.71 0.07 -21.14
CA MET A 73 1.89 0.81 -22.39
C MET A 73 2.10 -0.15 -23.56
N PRO A 74 1.45 0.12 -24.72
CA PRO A 74 1.72 -0.66 -25.93
C PRO A 74 3.10 -0.33 -26.51
N GLY A 75 3.70 -1.28 -27.23
CA GLY A 75 4.95 -1.11 -27.95
C GLY A 75 6.20 -1.53 -27.18
N GLU A 76 7.38 -1.11 -27.69
CA GLU A 76 8.68 -1.54 -27.18
C GLU A 76 8.96 -1.09 -25.75
N LYS A 77 8.60 0.14 -25.40
CA LYS A 77 8.79 0.66 -24.04
C LYS A 77 8.03 -0.19 -23.01
N GLY A 78 6.77 -0.51 -23.28
CA GLY A 78 5.98 -1.39 -22.43
C GLY A 78 6.58 -2.79 -22.36
N GLY A 79 7.14 -3.31 -23.47
CA GLY A 79 7.82 -4.60 -23.53
C GLY A 79 9.03 -4.68 -22.62
N LEU A 80 9.88 -3.66 -22.61
CA LEU A 80 11.05 -3.59 -21.72
C LEU A 80 10.66 -3.65 -20.24
N PHE A 81 9.59 -2.96 -19.85
CA PHE A 81 9.10 -3.00 -18.46
C PHE A 81 8.46 -4.34 -18.11
N ARG A 82 7.73 -4.96 -19.03
CA ARG A 82 7.13 -6.30 -18.81
C ARG A 82 8.17 -7.40 -18.61
N GLU A 83 9.35 -7.27 -19.22
CA GLU A 83 10.43 -8.26 -19.13
C GLU A 83 11.44 -7.98 -18.01
N SER A 84 11.33 -6.84 -17.34
CA SER A 84 12.23 -6.46 -16.25
C SER A 84 12.05 -7.38 -15.03
N GLU A 85 13.07 -8.13 -14.65
CA GLU A 85 13.07 -8.96 -13.45
C GLU A 85 13.01 -8.11 -12.17
N GLN A 86 13.70 -6.96 -12.16
CA GLN A 86 13.62 -6.02 -11.04
C GLN A 86 12.21 -5.46 -10.90
N GLY A 87 11.58 -5.06 -11.99
CA GLY A 87 10.21 -4.56 -12.01
C GLY A 87 9.22 -5.60 -11.48
N LYS A 88 9.36 -6.84 -11.89
CA LYS A 88 8.52 -7.95 -11.39
C LYS A 88 8.65 -8.12 -9.88
N ARG A 89 9.87 -8.15 -9.35
CA ARG A 89 10.10 -8.31 -7.90
C ARG A 89 9.51 -7.17 -7.08
N ILE A 90 9.69 -5.94 -7.54
CA ILE A 90 9.17 -4.74 -6.85
C ILE A 90 7.64 -4.75 -6.87
N ILE A 91 7.02 -5.11 -7.99
CA ILE A 91 5.57 -5.25 -8.10
C ILE A 91 5.05 -6.36 -7.18
N GLU A 92 5.72 -7.50 -7.13
CA GLU A 92 5.36 -8.60 -6.23
C GLU A 92 5.42 -8.20 -4.76
N GLN A 93 6.44 -7.43 -4.35
CA GLN A 93 6.53 -6.89 -3.00
C GLN A 93 5.36 -5.96 -2.68
N LEU A 94 5.02 -5.07 -3.59
CA LEU A 94 3.89 -4.16 -3.42
C LEU A 94 2.57 -4.92 -3.36
N GLU A 95 2.36 -5.91 -4.22
CA GLU A 95 1.15 -6.74 -4.19
C GLU A 95 1.03 -7.55 -2.90
N ALA A 96 2.13 -8.11 -2.40
CA ALA A 96 2.15 -8.80 -1.11
C ALA A 96 1.76 -7.86 0.04
N ALA A 97 2.29 -6.62 0.04
CA ALA A 97 1.93 -5.60 1.02
C ALA A 97 0.45 -5.19 0.92
N ARG A 98 -0.08 -5.07 -0.29
CA ARG A 98 -1.51 -4.79 -0.52
C ARG A 98 -2.41 -5.92 -0.01
N VAL A 99 -2.04 -7.16 -0.25
CA VAL A 99 -2.79 -8.34 0.24
C VAL A 99 -2.79 -8.37 1.77
N ASP A 100 -1.64 -8.12 2.40
CA ASP A 100 -1.52 -8.07 3.85
C ASP A 100 -2.34 -6.90 4.44
N ALA A 101 -2.26 -5.72 3.80
CA ALA A 101 -3.04 -4.55 4.19
C ALA A 101 -4.55 -4.83 4.12
N LYS A 102 -5.04 -5.46 3.07
CA LYS A 102 -6.44 -5.84 2.94
C LYS A 102 -6.90 -6.77 4.05
N LYS A 103 -6.07 -7.73 4.42
CA LYS A 103 -6.37 -8.65 5.54
C LYS A 103 -6.44 -7.90 6.87
N ARG A 104 -5.48 -7.03 7.16
CA ARG A 104 -5.41 -6.27 8.40
C ARG A 104 -6.50 -5.21 8.50
N CYS A 105 -6.82 -4.56 7.39
CA CYS A 105 -7.77 -3.45 7.34
C CYS A 105 -9.19 -3.87 6.98
N PHE A 106 -9.45 -5.14 6.71
CA PHE A 106 -10.77 -5.72 6.39
C PHE A 106 -11.49 -5.07 5.22
N ILE A 107 -10.77 -4.49 4.26
CA ILE A 107 -11.34 -3.69 3.16
C ILE A 107 -12.34 -4.48 2.32
N GLY A 108 -12.11 -5.74 2.04
CA GLY A 108 -13.03 -6.57 1.26
C GLY A 108 -14.11 -7.26 2.08
N VAL A 109 -13.82 -7.55 3.36
CA VAL A 109 -14.66 -8.36 4.24
C VAL A 109 -15.83 -7.56 4.81
N LYS A 110 -15.57 -6.31 5.23
CA LYS A 110 -16.62 -5.41 5.75
C LYS A 110 -17.73 -5.18 4.72
N ARG A 111 -17.37 -5.01 3.47
CA ARG A 111 -18.35 -4.77 2.41
C ARG A 111 -19.31 -5.94 2.23
N LYS A 112 -18.80 -7.17 2.23
CA LYS A 112 -19.62 -8.37 2.13
C LYS A 112 -20.56 -8.55 3.32
N GLN A 113 -20.13 -8.13 4.51
CA GLN A 113 -20.98 -8.20 5.70
C GLN A 113 -22.08 -7.16 5.68
N VAL A 114 -21.77 -5.93 5.23
CA VAL A 114 -22.76 -4.86 5.10
C VAL A 114 -23.81 -5.20 4.06
N ASP A 115 -23.38 -5.67 2.89
CA ASP A 115 -24.30 -6.08 1.84
C ASP A 115 -25.21 -7.25 2.29
N LYS A 116 -24.66 -8.18 3.07
CA LYS A 116 -25.44 -9.29 3.61
C LYS A 116 -26.40 -8.87 4.71
N ALA A 117 -26.05 -7.86 5.52
CA ALA A 117 -26.91 -7.30 6.55
C ALA A 117 -27.97 -6.34 5.99
N ALA A 118 -27.68 -5.69 4.84
CA ALA A 118 -28.57 -4.75 4.18
C ALA A 118 -29.58 -5.42 3.22
N THR A 119 -29.48 -6.72 2.98
CA THR A 119 -30.50 -7.45 2.22
C THR A 119 -31.62 -7.81 3.17
N PRO A 120 -32.77 -7.11 3.14
CA PRO A 120 -33.90 -7.53 3.94
C PRO A 120 -34.35 -8.89 3.44
N SER A 121 -34.35 -9.86 4.30
CA SER A 121 -35.05 -11.11 4.05
C SER A 121 -36.54 -10.79 3.99
N SER A 122 -37.02 -10.62 2.81
CA SER A 122 -38.46 -10.59 2.56
C SER A 122 -39.01 -11.99 2.58
#